data_c4d743c78836c517c2022f7943dc279b
#
_entry.id   c4d743c78836c517c2022f7943dc279b
#
_cell.length_a   1.000
_cell.length_b   1.000
_cell.length_c   1.000
_cell.angle_alpha   90.00
_cell.angle_beta   90.00
_cell.angle_gamma   90.00
#
_symmetry.space_group_name_H-M   'P 1'
#
loop_
_entity.id
_entity.type
_entity.pdbx_description
1 polymer ?
#
loop_
_entity_poly.entity_id
_entity_poly.type
_entity_poly.pdbx_seq_one_letter_code
_entity_poly.pdbx_strand_id
1 'polypeptide(L)'
;MTTLRWTERQRVLLGAMGIRLFAPVPTLDAAAPLQPPSPIPPDSKPAPSARSLPPAPAAETLSIDWPALREAVQACRACPLGSTRTQAVFGVGHPRAHWMLIGEAPGEQEDLQGKPFVGASGQLLDVMLRAIGLTRAEAPPERQVFIANTLKCRPPKNRNPEPDETAQCAPYLARQIALVQPRILLALGRFAAQALLNSDDPVGKLRGRVHHVGGVPLVVTYHPAYLLRSPADKARAWEDLCLAADVVAQGEMEGRADVP
;
A
#
# COMPACT_ATOMS: atom_id res chain seq x y z
N MET A 1 -0.34 21.18 24.49
CA MET A 1 -1.13 21.14 23.23
C MET A 1 -0.30 21.83 22.15
N THR A 2 0.38 21.05 21.32
CA THR A 2 1.27 21.56 20.26
C THR A 2 0.40 21.89 19.05
N THR A 3 0.21 23.16 18.75
CA THR A 3 -0.47 23.62 17.54
C THR A 3 0.40 23.26 16.34
N LEU A 4 -0.03 22.30 15.53
CA LEU A 4 0.58 21.95 14.25
C LEU A 4 0.61 23.20 13.35
N ARG A 5 1.79 23.83 13.22
CA ARG A 5 1.99 24.93 12.30
C ARG A 5 2.47 24.39 10.96
N TRP A 6 1.57 24.36 10.01
CA TRP A 6 1.89 24.00 8.63
C TRP A 6 2.77 25.06 7.99
N THR A 7 3.84 24.66 7.31
CA THR A 7 4.66 25.55 6.47
C THR A 7 3.85 26.00 5.25
N GLU A 8 4.25 27.11 4.63
CA GLU A 8 3.61 27.62 3.40
C GLU A 8 3.60 26.56 2.28
N ARG A 9 4.70 25.86 2.09
CA ARG A 9 4.82 24.74 1.14
C ARG A 9 3.83 23.62 1.44
N GLN A 10 3.67 23.24 2.71
CA GLN A 10 2.70 22.22 3.13
C GLN A 10 1.25 22.65 2.88
N ARG A 11 0.93 23.95 3.09
CA ARG A 11 -0.41 24.49 2.81
C ARG A 11 -0.75 24.44 1.32
N VAL A 12 0.20 24.80 0.45
CA VAL A 12 0.01 24.74 -1.00
C VAL A 12 -0.21 23.28 -1.47
N LEU A 13 0.58 22.34 -0.95
CA LEU A 13 0.47 20.92 -1.29
C LEU A 13 -0.85 20.31 -0.79
N LEU A 14 -1.29 20.65 0.42
CA LEU A 14 -2.58 20.24 0.95
C LEU A 14 -3.74 20.80 0.12
N GLY A 15 -3.61 22.05 -0.34
CA GLY A 15 -4.56 22.66 -1.27
C GLY A 15 -4.64 21.90 -2.61
N ALA A 16 -3.50 21.47 -3.16
CA ALA A 16 -3.44 20.65 -4.37
C ALA A 16 -4.09 19.26 -4.20
N MET A 17 -4.08 18.71 -2.96
CA MET A 17 -4.82 17.49 -2.60
C MET A 17 -6.31 17.72 -2.33
N GLY A 18 -6.81 18.96 -2.48
CA GLY A 18 -8.20 19.34 -2.20
C GLY A 18 -8.53 19.45 -0.70
N ILE A 19 -7.52 19.56 0.16
CA ILE A 19 -7.68 19.74 1.61
C ILE A 19 -7.78 21.23 1.92
N ARG A 20 -8.92 21.69 2.45
CA ARG A 20 -9.08 23.05 2.98
C ARG A 20 -8.65 23.08 4.44
N LEU A 21 -7.59 23.82 4.76
CA LEU A 21 -7.18 24.06 6.13
C LEU A 21 -8.05 25.16 6.74
N PHE A 22 -8.79 24.81 7.79
CA PHE A 22 -9.52 25.77 8.60
C PHE A 22 -8.70 26.09 9.84
N ALA A 23 -8.63 27.36 10.23
CA ALA A 23 -8.11 27.73 11.54
C ALA A 23 -9.05 27.15 12.61
N PRO A 24 -8.53 26.56 13.70
CA PRO A 24 -9.37 26.05 14.76
C PRO A 24 -10.20 27.18 15.37
N VAL A 25 -11.52 27.03 15.36
CA VAL A 25 -12.42 27.86 16.14
C VAL A 25 -12.27 27.45 17.60
N PRO A 26 -12.11 28.37 18.57
CA PRO A 26 -12.05 27.99 19.97
C PRO A 26 -13.40 27.35 20.38
N THR A 27 -13.34 26.11 20.81
CA THR A 27 -14.50 25.36 21.31
C THR A 27 -14.92 25.89 22.68
N LEU A 28 -16.16 26.34 22.78
CA LEU A 28 -16.85 26.50 24.06
C LEU A 28 -17.19 25.12 24.61
N ASP A 29 -16.88 24.91 25.89
CA ASP A 29 -17.15 23.71 26.66
C ASP A 29 -18.66 23.38 26.69
N ALA A 30 -19.00 22.11 26.43
CA ALA A 30 -20.15 21.46 27.00
C ALA A 30 -19.95 19.94 27.02
N ALA A 31 -19.76 19.42 28.19
CA ALA A 31 -19.70 17.99 28.48
C ALA A 31 -21.10 17.38 28.60
N ALA A 32 -21.29 16.18 28.02
CA ALA A 32 -22.27 15.20 28.50
C ALA A 32 -21.71 13.77 28.25
N PRO A 33 -21.77 12.88 29.24
CA PRO A 33 -21.20 11.54 29.12
C PRO A 33 -22.14 10.59 28.40
N LEU A 34 -21.63 9.90 27.36
CA LEU A 34 -22.32 8.80 26.69
C LEU A 34 -22.00 7.47 27.38
N GLN A 35 -23.02 6.70 27.69
CA GLN A 35 -22.97 5.37 28.28
C GLN A 35 -22.41 4.33 27.27
N PRO A 36 -21.68 3.30 27.75
CA PRO A 36 -21.14 2.26 26.88
C PRO A 36 -22.23 1.24 26.47
N PRO A 37 -22.19 0.71 25.23
CA PRO A 37 -23.09 -0.36 24.80
C PRO A 37 -22.70 -1.71 25.42
N SER A 38 -23.72 -2.52 25.73
CA SER A 38 -23.64 -3.87 26.30
C SER A 38 -22.99 -4.89 25.34
N PRO A 39 -22.35 -5.96 25.87
CA PRO A 39 -21.64 -6.95 25.07
C PRO A 39 -22.59 -7.92 24.34
N ILE A 40 -22.27 -8.18 23.07
CA ILE A 40 -22.92 -9.19 22.22
C ILE A 40 -22.25 -10.55 22.48
N PRO A 41 -23.02 -11.67 22.64
CA PRO A 41 -22.45 -12.99 22.87
C PRO A 41 -21.76 -13.56 21.62
N PRO A 42 -20.77 -14.45 21.76
CA PRO A 42 -20.01 -15.00 20.63
C PRO A 42 -20.78 -16.12 19.93
N ASP A 43 -21.08 -15.93 18.66
CA ASP A 43 -21.53 -16.99 17.75
C ASP A 43 -20.34 -17.86 17.34
N SER A 44 -20.36 -19.09 17.79
CA SER A 44 -19.40 -20.12 17.40
C SER A 44 -19.75 -20.70 16.03
N LYS A 45 -19.01 -20.29 14.98
CA LYS A 45 -19.02 -20.95 13.67
C LYS A 45 -18.00 -22.10 13.65
N PRO A 46 -18.36 -23.28 13.11
CA PRO A 46 -17.42 -24.40 13.00
C PRO A 46 -16.32 -24.11 11.98
N ALA A 47 -15.10 -24.53 12.31
CA ALA A 47 -13.92 -24.40 11.46
C ALA A 47 -14.09 -25.16 10.13
N PRO A 48 -13.73 -24.56 8.99
CA PRO A 48 -13.72 -25.27 7.72
C PRO A 48 -12.55 -26.26 7.68
N SER A 49 -12.90 -27.50 7.27
CA SER A 49 -11.99 -28.62 7.07
C SER A 49 -10.83 -28.26 6.13
N ALA A 50 -9.61 -28.57 6.54
CA ALA A 50 -8.39 -28.34 5.78
C ALA A 50 -8.41 -29.14 4.46
N ARG A 51 -8.62 -28.45 3.33
CA ARG A 51 -8.26 -28.97 2.01
C ARG A 51 -6.75 -28.77 1.82
N SER A 52 -6.06 -29.88 1.62
CA SER A 52 -4.64 -29.87 1.21
C SER A 52 -4.51 -29.18 -0.15
N LEU A 53 -3.95 -27.97 -0.13
CA LEU A 53 -3.59 -27.20 -1.33
C LEU A 53 -2.31 -27.78 -1.95
N PRO A 54 -2.15 -27.75 -3.29
CA PRO A 54 -0.88 -28.07 -3.92
C PRO A 54 0.21 -27.11 -3.42
N PRO A 55 1.47 -27.58 -3.29
CA PRO A 55 2.55 -26.76 -2.75
C PRO A 55 2.72 -25.48 -3.56
N ALA A 56 2.79 -24.36 -2.87
CA ALA A 56 3.04 -23.06 -3.47
C ALA A 56 4.40 -23.04 -4.19
N PRO A 57 4.53 -22.32 -5.32
CA PRO A 57 5.80 -22.21 -6.07
C PRO A 57 6.88 -21.38 -5.33
N ALA A 58 6.95 -21.47 -4.00
CA ALA A 58 7.68 -20.55 -3.17
C ALA A 58 9.21 -20.61 -3.33
N ALA A 59 9.78 -21.81 -3.51
CA ALA A 59 11.24 -21.94 -3.55
C ALA A 59 11.84 -21.53 -4.92
N GLU A 60 11.18 -21.89 -6.01
CA GLU A 60 11.65 -21.55 -7.37
C GLU A 60 11.47 -20.06 -7.67
N THR A 61 10.39 -19.44 -7.18
CA THR A 61 10.10 -18.01 -7.41
C THR A 61 11.15 -17.07 -6.79
N LEU A 62 11.82 -17.50 -5.71
CA LEU A 62 12.80 -16.67 -5.00
C LEU A 62 14.17 -16.53 -5.72
N SER A 63 14.45 -17.34 -6.74
CA SER A 63 15.73 -17.33 -7.45
C SER A 63 15.68 -16.71 -8.85
N ILE A 64 14.49 -16.47 -9.43
CA ILE A 64 14.33 -15.99 -10.81
C ILE A 64 14.58 -14.48 -10.94
N ASP A 65 15.04 -14.06 -12.12
CA ASP A 65 15.28 -12.68 -12.46
C ASP A 65 13.98 -11.92 -12.84
N TRP A 66 14.11 -10.65 -13.19
CA TRP A 66 12.96 -9.78 -13.47
C TRP A 66 12.12 -10.21 -14.69
N PRO A 67 12.71 -10.57 -15.88
CA PRO A 67 11.95 -11.11 -16.99
C PRO A 67 11.21 -12.40 -16.66
N ALA A 68 11.90 -13.38 -16.08
CA ALA A 68 11.32 -14.67 -15.71
C ALA A 68 10.21 -14.54 -14.65
N LEU A 69 10.37 -13.60 -13.69
CA LEU A 69 9.32 -13.30 -12.71
C LEU A 69 8.06 -12.75 -13.38
N ARG A 70 8.22 -11.89 -14.37
CA ARG A 70 7.09 -11.34 -15.14
C ARG A 70 6.34 -12.43 -15.90
N GLU A 71 7.07 -13.32 -16.57
CA GLU A 71 6.50 -14.47 -17.28
C GLU A 71 5.78 -15.42 -16.33
N ALA A 72 6.39 -15.75 -15.19
CA ALA A 72 5.79 -16.60 -14.17
C ALA A 72 4.47 -16.03 -13.63
N VAL A 73 4.39 -14.72 -13.38
CA VAL A 73 3.15 -14.04 -12.96
C VAL A 73 2.09 -14.09 -14.05
N GLN A 74 2.46 -13.89 -15.33
CA GLN A 74 1.53 -13.96 -16.46
C GLN A 74 0.97 -15.38 -16.65
N ALA A 75 1.81 -16.39 -16.52
CA ALA A 75 1.44 -17.80 -16.67
C ALA A 75 0.75 -18.40 -15.42
N CYS A 76 0.81 -17.73 -14.27
CA CYS A 76 0.35 -18.27 -12.99
C CYS A 76 -1.12 -18.72 -13.00
N ARG A 77 -1.37 -19.92 -12.45
CA ARG A 77 -2.68 -20.55 -12.23
C ARG A 77 -2.79 -21.19 -10.83
N ALA A 78 -2.00 -20.73 -9.87
CA ALA A 78 -1.90 -21.32 -8.53
C ALA A 78 -3.17 -21.14 -7.68
N CYS A 79 -4.05 -20.19 -8.04
CA CYS A 79 -5.33 -19.97 -7.37
C CYS A 79 -6.45 -19.72 -8.40
N PRO A 80 -7.73 -19.76 -7.99
CA PRO A 80 -8.89 -19.60 -8.90
C PRO A 80 -8.85 -18.27 -9.69
N LEU A 81 -8.24 -17.20 -9.15
CA LEU A 81 -8.16 -15.91 -9.82
C LEU A 81 -7.38 -15.97 -11.16
N GLY A 82 -6.46 -16.90 -11.29
CA GLY A 82 -5.71 -17.11 -12.52
C GLY A 82 -6.57 -17.50 -13.72
N SER A 83 -7.73 -18.13 -13.50
CA SER A 83 -8.66 -18.54 -14.54
C SER A 83 -9.74 -17.51 -14.85
N THR A 84 -9.98 -16.55 -13.93
CA THR A 84 -11.08 -15.56 -14.06
C THR A 84 -10.60 -14.17 -14.49
N ARG A 85 -9.28 -13.88 -14.40
CA ARG A 85 -8.71 -12.61 -14.82
C ARG A 85 -8.66 -12.46 -16.34
N THR A 86 -8.70 -11.25 -16.84
CA THR A 86 -8.37 -10.93 -18.23
C THR A 86 -6.86 -11.03 -18.44
N GLN A 87 -6.08 -10.38 -17.58
CA GLN A 87 -4.63 -10.48 -17.57
C GLN A 87 -4.05 -10.27 -16.15
N ALA A 88 -2.81 -10.72 -15.93
CA ALA A 88 -2.14 -10.44 -14.67
C ALA A 88 -1.60 -9.00 -14.63
N VAL A 89 -1.74 -8.34 -13.49
CA VAL A 89 -1.18 -7.02 -13.24
C VAL A 89 0.12 -7.17 -12.45
N PHE A 90 1.23 -7.21 -13.17
CA PHE A 90 2.56 -7.40 -12.59
C PHE A 90 2.99 -6.25 -11.70
N GLY A 91 2.81 -5.04 -12.16
CA GLY A 91 3.28 -3.80 -11.56
C GLY A 91 3.86 -2.87 -12.62
N VAL A 92 4.10 -1.59 -12.26
CA VAL A 92 4.69 -0.56 -13.12
C VAL A 92 5.67 0.30 -12.35
N GLY A 93 6.67 0.84 -13.05
CA GLY A 93 7.63 1.78 -12.50
C GLY A 93 9.07 1.34 -12.70
N HIS A 94 9.99 2.02 -12.02
CA HIS A 94 11.42 1.77 -12.16
C HIS A 94 11.83 0.47 -11.43
N PRO A 95 12.57 -0.46 -12.09
CA PRO A 95 12.94 -1.74 -11.47
C PRO A 95 13.94 -1.62 -10.31
N ARG A 96 14.51 -0.45 -10.09
CA ARG A 96 15.37 -0.10 -8.95
C ARG A 96 14.85 1.17 -8.24
N ALA A 97 13.53 1.31 -8.13
CA ALA A 97 12.92 2.45 -7.46
C ALA A 97 13.29 2.51 -5.97
N HIS A 98 13.59 3.70 -5.47
CA HIS A 98 13.76 3.90 -4.03
C HIS A 98 12.45 3.71 -3.25
N TRP A 99 11.31 3.95 -3.89
CA TRP A 99 9.99 3.83 -3.30
C TRP A 99 9.19 2.71 -3.97
N MET A 100 8.71 1.77 -3.19
CA MET A 100 7.79 0.74 -3.67
C MET A 100 6.44 0.86 -2.97
N LEU A 101 5.40 1.07 -3.76
CA LEU A 101 4.03 1.19 -3.30
C LEU A 101 3.30 -0.14 -3.49
N ILE A 102 2.60 -0.58 -2.47
CA ILE A 102 1.92 -1.88 -2.48
C ILE A 102 0.45 -1.66 -2.15
N GLY A 103 -0.42 -1.95 -3.12
CA GLY A 103 -1.87 -1.96 -2.98
C GLY A 103 -2.42 -3.36 -2.68
N GLU A 104 -3.74 -3.46 -2.71
CA GLU A 104 -4.48 -4.70 -2.42
C GLU A 104 -4.52 -5.65 -3.62
N ALA A 105 -5.27 -5.32 -4.63
CA ALA A 105 -5.56 -6.15 -5.80
C ALA A 105 -5.92 -5.27 -7.01
N PRO A 106 -5.81 -5.81 -8.24
CA PRO A 106 -6.32 -5.13 -9.43
C PRO A 106 -7.85 -5.01 -9.38
N GLY A 107 -8.36 -3.86 -9.78
CA GLY A 107 -9.75 -3.63 -10.12
C GLY A 107 -10.03 -3.98 -11.59
N GLU A 108 -11.23 -3.62 -12.07
CA GLU A 108 -11.67 -3.92 -13.43
C GLU A 108 -10.82 -3.23 -14.50
N GLN A 109 -10.55 -1.96 -14.32
CA GLN A 109 -9.74 -1.21 -15.29
C GLN A 109 -8.29 -1.66 -15.31
N GLU A 110 -7.77 -2.05 -14.16
CA GLU A 110 -6.44 -2.61 -14.01
C GLU A 110 -6.32 -3.97 -14.69
N ASP A 111 -7.34 -4.83 -14.57
CA ASP A 111 -7.42 -6.15 -15.22
C ASP A 111 -7.48 -6.03 -16.74
N LEU A 112 -8.19 -5.02 -17.27
CA LEU A 112 -8.29 -4.75 -18.69
C LEU A 112 -6.98 -4.17 -19.27
N GLN A 113 -6.30 -3.29 -18.52
CA GLN A 113 -5.12 -2.55 -19.01
C GLN A 113 -3.78 -3.20 -18.63
N GLY A 114 -3.77 -4.15 -17.70
CA GLY A 114 -2.56 -4.81 -17.17
C GLY A 114 -1.67 -3.89 -16.34
N LYS A 115 -2.17 -2.74 -15.88
CA LYS A 115 -1.42 -1.75 -15.11
C LYS A 115 -2.14 -1.45 -13.80
N PRO A 116 -1.42 -1.31 -12.64
CA PRO A 116 -2.04 -0.98 -11.37
C PRO A 116 -2.48 0.51 -11.33
N PHE A 117 -3.54 0.78 -10.59
CA PHE A 117 -4.01 2.14 -10.29
C PHE A 117 -4.25 3.00 -11.53
N VAL A 118 -5.08 2.55 -12.46
CA VAL A 118 -5.45 3.30 -13.68
C VAL A 118 -6.78 4.05 -13.56
N GLY A 119 -7.62 3.72 -12.57
CA GLY A 119 -8.91 4.38 -12.31
C GLY A 119 -8.78 5.65 -11.45
N ALA A 120 -9.93 6.13 -10.92
CA ALA A 120 -10.00 7.34 -10.08
C ALA A 120 -9.08 7.28 -8.84
N SER A 121 -8.92 6.08 -8.23
CA SER A 121 -7.98 5.87 -7.13
C SER A 121 -6.53 6.08 -7.56
N GLY A 122 -6.21 5.72 -8.79
CA GLY A 122 -4.88 5.94 -9.38
C GLY A 122 -4.61 7.43 -9.65
N GLN A 123 -5.61 8.17 -10.12
CA GLN A 123 -5.48 9.62 -10.30
C GLN A 123 -5.20 10.34 -8.96
N LEU A 124 -5.88 9.94 -7.88
CA LEU A 124 -5.57 10.46 -6.56
C LEU A 124 -4.16 10.07 -6.11
N LEU A 125 -3.74 8.81 -6.33
CA LEU A 125 -2.38 8.37 -6.03
C LEU A 125 -1.34 9.22 -6.76
N ASP A 126 -1.56 9.55 -8.04
CA ASP A 126 -0.66 10.42 -8.81
C ASP A 126 -0.53 11.83 -8.21
N VAL A 127 -1.64 12.38 -7.68
CA VAL A 127 -1.60 13.66 -6.96
C VAL A 127 -0.80 13.54 -5.65
N MET A 128 -1.03 12.47 -4.90
CA MET A 128 -0.30 12.19 -3.65
C MET A 128 1.21 12.06 -3.89
N LEU A 129 1.61 11.33 -4.92
CA LEU A 129 3.02 11.16 -5.32
C LEU A 129 3.66 12.50 -5.71
N ARG A 130 3.00 13.28 -6.58
CA ARG A 130 3.51 14.60 -6.99
C ARG A 130 3.70 15.54 -5.80
N ALA A 131 2.84 15.45 -4.78
CA ALA A 131 2.93 16.29 -3.59
C ALA A 131 4.23 16.06 -2.78
N ILE A 132 4.83 14.87 -2.91
CA ILE A 132 6.13 14.53 -2.29
C ILE A 132 7.28 14.42 -3.32
N GLY A 133 7.08 14.93 -4.53
CA GLY A 133 8.11 14.99 -5.58
C GLY A 133 8.34 13.69 -6.34
N LEU A 134 7.44 12.70 -6.21
CA LEU A 134 7.50 11.41 -6.86
C LEU A 134 6.58 11.34 -8.09
N THR A 135 6.83 10.36 -8.95
CA THR A 135 6.02 10.11 -10.16
C THR A 135 6.02 8.63 -10.52
N ARG A 136 4.97 8.19 -11.25
CA ARG A 136 5.00 6.89 -11.94
C ARG A 136 5.48 7.00 -13.40
N ALA A 137 5.54 8.22 -13.96
CA ALA A 137 6.12 8.45 -15.28
C ALA A 137 7.62 8.20 -15.26
N GLU A 138 8.21 7.98 -16.43
CA GLU A 138 9.64 7.74 -16.57
C GLU A 138 10.48 8.84 -15.90
N ALA A 139 11.34 8.44 -14.98
CA ALA A 139 12.20 9.32 -14.20
C ALA A 139 13.33 8.48 -13.57
N PRO A 140 14.39 9.12 -13.01
CA PRO A 140 15.41 8.41 -12.24
C PRO A 140 14.84 7.64 -11.03
N PRO A 141 15.56 6.61 -10.52
CA PRO A 141 15.09 5.71 -9.45
C PRO A 141 14.69 6.41 -8.15
N GLU A 142 15.24 7.59 -7.88
CA GLU A 142 14.91 8.41 -6.69
C GLU A 142 13.51 9.03 -6.80
N ARG A 143 13.02 9.24 -8.02
CA ARG A 143 11.77 9.93 -8.30
C ARG A 143 10.69 9.05 -8.90
N GLN A 144 11.07 8.03 -9.67
CA GLN A 144 10.11 7.09 -10.22
C GLN A 144 9.84 5.97 -9.22
N VAL A 145 8.58 5.82 -8.81
CA VAL A 145 8.14 4.75 -7.92
C VAL A 145 7.98 3.43 -8.67
N PHE A 146 8.02 2.30 -7.93
CA PHE A 146 7.48 1.03 -8.39
C PHE A 146 6.16 0.75 -7.68
N ILE A 147 5.10 0.45 -8.43
CA ILE A 147 3.76 0.20 -7.90
C ILE A 147 3.36 -1.24 -8.21
N ALA A 148 3.00 -1.98 -7.17
CA ALA A 148 2.47 -3.34 -7.29
C ALA A 148 1.27 -3.54 -6.35
N ASN A 149 0.64 -4.72 -6.42
CA ASN A 149 -0.40 -5.14 -5.48
C ASN A 149 0.01 -6.45 -4.80
N THR A 150 -0.63 -6.77 -3.68
CA THR A 150 -0.49 -8.08 -3.03
C THR A 150 -0.98 -9.19 -3.93
N LEU A 151 -2.15 -9.03 -4.57
CA LEU A 151 -2.63 -9.92 -5.61
C LEU A 151 -2.24 -9.41 -7.00
N LYS A 152 -1.91 -10.34 -7.90
CA LYS A 152 -1.61 -10.01 -9.32
C LYS A 152 -2.83 -10.20 -10.22
N CYS A 153 -3.92 -10.70 -9.71
CA CYS A 153 -5.16 -11.01 -10.41
C CYS A 153 -6.34 -10.31 -9.75
N ARG A 154 -7.32 -9.89 -10.57
CA ARG A 154 -8.56 -9.27 -10.10
C ARG A 154 -9.45 -10.31 -9.40
N PRO A 155 -9.91 -10.09 -8.16
CA PRO A 155 -10.97 -10.88 -7.56
C PRO A 155 -12.33 -10.61 -8.25
N PRO A 156 -13.20 -11.63 -8.43
CA PRO A 156 -14.51 -11.46 -9.06
C PRO A 156 -15.33 -10.36 -8.38
N LYS A 157 -15.90 -9.44 -9.19
CA LYS A 157 -16.70 -8.29 -8.72
C LYS A 157 -15.94 -7.38 -7.73
N ASN A 158 -14.59 -7.38 -7.78
CA ASN A 158 -13.71 -6.62 -6.88
C ASN A 158 -13.99 -6.91 -5.40
N ARG A 159 -14.30 -8.18 -5.04
CA ARG A 159 -14.39 -8.61 -3.64
C ARG A 159 -13.03 -8.51 -2.95
N ASN A 160 -13.03 -8.55 -1.64
CA ASN A 160 -11.80 -8.63 -0.87
C ASN A 160 -11.00 -9.89 -1.24
N PRO A 161 -9.65 -9.83 -1.15
CA PRO A 161 -8.78 -11.00 -1.23
C PRO A 161 -9.13 -12.07 -0.21
N GLU A 162 -9.04 -13.33 -0.61
CA GLU A 162 -9.11 -14.47 0.32
C GLU A 162 -7.72 -14.80 0.86
N PRO A 163 -7.61 -15.34 2.09
CA PRO A 163 -6.31 -15.68 2.68
C PRO A 163 -5.46 -16.60 1.80
N ASP A 164 -6.08 -17.63 1.21
CA ASP A 164 -5.41 -18.59 0.32
C ASP A 164 -4.90 -17.93 -0.96
N GLU A 165 -5.67 -16.99 -1.54
CA GLU A 165 -5.25 -16.23 -2.72
C GLU A 165 -4.03 -15.35 -2.41
N THR A 166 -4.05 -14.71 -1.24
CA THR A 166 -2.95 -13.89 -0.76
C THR A 166 -1.70 -14.75 -0.51
N ALA A 167 -1.84 -15.88 0.15
CA ALA A 167 -0.74 -16.81 0.42
C ALA A 167 -0.09 -17.33 -0.89
N GLN A 168 -0.89 -17.72 -1.88
CA GLN A 168 -0.39 -18.18 -3.18
C GLN A 168 0.30 -17.07 -3.98
N CYS A 169 -0.10 -15.80 -3.80
CA CYS A 169 0.46 -14.66 -4.52
C CYS A 169 1.66 -14.02 -3.82
N ALA A 170 1.82 -14.24 -2.50
CA ALA A 170 2.85 -13.64 -1.68
C ALA A 170 4.30 -13.86 -2.19
N PRO A 171 4.70 -15.06 -2.71
CA PRO A 171 6.05 -15.26 -3.23
C PRO A 171 6.43 -14.33 -4.37
N TYR A 172 5.49 -13.97 -5.24
CA TYR A 172 5.74 -13.03 -6.33
C TYR A 172 6.04 -11.62 -5.81
N LEU A 173 5.27 -11.14 -4.81
CA LEU A 173 5.50 -9.84 -4.20
C LEU A 173 6.84 -9.83 -3.43
N ALA A 174 7.13 -10.87 -2.67
CA ALA A 174 8.40 -11.00 -1.96
C ALA A 174 9.59 -10.94 -2.93
N ARG A 175 9.49 -11.64 -4.08
CA ARG A 175 10.54 -11.58 -5.11
C ARG A 175 10.65 -10.20 -5.75
N GLN A 176 9.54 -9.51 -6.01
CA GLN A 176 9.57 -8.14 -6.51
C GLN A 176 10.29 -7.20 -5.53
N ILE A 177 10.01 -7.29 -4.24
CA ILE A 177 10.69 -6.49 -3.21
C ILE A 177 12.21 -6.79 -3.22
N ALA A 178 12.59 -8.07 -3.28
CA ALA A 178 14.00 -8.49 -3.32
C ALA A 178 14.75 -8.02 -4.58
N LEU A 179 14.06 -7.89 -5.73
CA LEU A 179 14.66 -7.42 -6.98
C LEU A 179 14.70 -5.89 -7.09
N VAL A 180 13.65 -5.20 -6.64
CA VAL A 180 13.59 -3.72 -6.64
C VAL A 180 14.55 -3.14 -5.61
N GLN A 181 14.73 -3.81 -4.47
CA GLN A 181 15.55 -3.37 -3.34
C GLN A 181 15.21 -1.93 -2.90
N PRO A 182 13.93 -1.65 -2.61
CA PRO A 182 13.50 -0.30 -2.30
C PRO A 182 14.08 0.15 -0.95
N ARG A 183 14.29 1.46 -0.80
CA ARG A 183 14.67 2.07 0.48
C ARG A 183 13.48 2.18 1.43
N ILE A 184 12.27 2.20 0.87
CA ILE A 184 11.03 2.26 1.64
C ILE A 184 9.89 1.54 0.93
N LEU A 185 9.04 0.88 1.71
CA LEU A 185 7.75 0.34 1.30
C LEU A 185 6.62 1.27 1.79
N LEU A 186 5.63 1.52 0.95
CA LEU A 186 4.40 2.21 1.32
C LEU A 186 3.21 1.29 1.12
N ALA A 187 2.60 0.80 2.21
CA ALA A 187 1.42 -0.06 2.16
C ALA A 187 0.15 0.80 2.06
N LEU A 188 -0.60 0.61 0.98
CA LEU A 188 -1.81 1.35 0.68
C LEU A 188 -3.04 0.55 1.13
N GLY A 189 -3.54 0.84 2.34
CA GLY A 189 -4.74 0.25 2.91
C GLY A 189 -4.53 -1.04 3.69
N ARG A 190 -5.65 -1.59 4.17
CA ARG A 190 -5.66 -2.70 5.14
C ARG A 190 -5.00 -3.97 4.60
N PHE A 191 -5.42 -4.43 3.42
CA PHE A 191 -4.98 -5.73 2.90
C PHE A 191 -3.49 -5.75 2.57
N ALA A 192 -2.95 -4.64 2.04
CA ALA A 192 -1.51 -4.51 1.81
C ALA A 192 -0.73 -4.51 3.15
N ALA A 193 -1.20 -3.76 4.14
CA ALA A 193 -0.57 -3.70 5.45
C ALA A 193 -0.60 -5.06 6.16
N GLN A 194 -1.76 -5.74 6.17
CA GLN A 194 -1.92 -7.05 6.80
C GLN A 194 -1.06 -8.13 6.15
N ALA A 195 -1.01 -8.16 4.81
CA ALA A 195 -0.20 -9.12 4.06
C ALA A 195 1.31 -8.93 4.30
N LEU A 196 1.79 -7.67 4.42
CA LEU A 196 3.21 -7.36 4.62
C LEU A 196 3.65 -7.52 6.07
N LEU A 197 2.78 -7.20 7.04
CA LEU A 197 3.08 -7.23 8.47
C LEU A 197 2.62 -8.52 9.16
N ASN A 198 1.89 -9.39 8.45
CA ASN A 198 1.23 -10.57 9.02
C ASN A 198 0.42 -10.20 10.29
N SER A 199 -0.41 -9.17 10.19
CA SER A 199 -1.18 -8.58 11.30
C SER A 199 -2.62 -8.33 10.88
N ASP A 200 -3.58 -8.59 11.76
CA ASP A 200 -5.00 -8.30 11.54
C ASP A 200 -5.41 -6.89 12.01
N ASP A 201 -4.47 -6.10 12.51
CA ASP A 201 -4.74 -4.76 13.01
C ASP A 201 -5.29 -3.82 11.91
N PRO A 202 -6.23 -2.95 12.26
CA PRO A 202 -6.76 -1.95 11.32
C PRO A 202 -5.71 -0.89 10.98
N VAL A 203 -5.84 -0.28 9.79
CA VAL A 203 -4.92 0.78 9.31
C VAL A 203 -4.70 1.88 10.35
N GLY A 204 -5.76 2.27 11.09
CA GLY A 204 -5.67 3.30 12.11
C GLY A 204 -4.69 3.00 13.26
N LYS A 205 -4.43 1.72 13.54
CA LYS A 205 -3.42 1.29 14.53
C LYS A 205 -2.02 1.13 13.92
N LEU A 206 -1.95 0.81 12.62
CA LEU A 206 -0.68 0.53 11.93
C LEU A 206 -0.04 1.80 11.35
N ARG A 207 -0.84 2.83 10.99
CA ARG A 207 -0.34 4.08 10.44
C ARG A 207 0.39 4.96 11.46
N GLY A 208 1.10 5.98 10.97
CA GLY A 208 1.75 7.01 11.78
C GLY A 208 3.03 6.53 12.49
N ARG A 209 3.57 5.40 12.10
CA ARG A 209 4.85 4.85 12.60
C ARG A 209 5.55 4.04 11.51
N VAL A 210 6.85 3.83 11.69
CA VAL A 210 7.67 3.01 10.80
C VAL A 210 7.65 1.56 11.29
N HIS A 211 7.37 0.64 10.37
CA HIS A 211 7.51 -0.80 10.52
C HIS A 211 8.69 -1.28 9.66
N HIS A 212 9.00 -2.58 9.71
CA HIS A 212 10.04 -3.19 8.87
C HIS A 212 9.56 -4.52 8.29
N VAL A 213 9.91 -4.76 7.03
CA VAL A 213 9.64 -6.01 6.34
C VAL A 213 10.93 -6.45 5.65
N GLY A 214 11.53 -7.58 6.09
CA GLY A 214 12.81 -8.05 5.56
C GLY A 214 13.94 -7.02 5.69
N GLY A 215 13.93 -6.19 6.73
CA GLY A 215 14.91 -5.11 6.94
C GLY A 215 14.57 -3.79 6.22
N VAL A 216 13.60 -3.78 5.30
CA VAL A 216 13.19 -2.55 4.60
C VAL A 216 12.15 -1.80 5.43
N PRO A 217 12.32 -0.48 5.65
CA PRO A 217 11.32 0.35 6.31
C PRO A 217 9.98 0.32 5.57
N LEU A 218 8.88 0.26 6.32
CA LEU A 218 7.51 0.27 5.82
C LEU A 218 6.68 1.32 6.54
N VAL A 219 5.97 2.16 5.79
CA VAL A 219 4.93 3.04 6.30
C VAL A 219 3.58 2.58 5.77
N VAL A 220 2.58 2.56 6.66
CA VAL A 220 1.19 2.21 6.31
C VAL A 220 0.38 3.48 6.17
N THR A 221 -0.44 3.57 5.10
CA THR A 221 -1.39 4.67 4.91
C THR A 221 -2.72 4.16 4.37
N TYR A 222 -3.71 5.04 4.25
CA TYR A 222 -5.01 4.71 3.69
C TYR A 222 -4.93 4.45 2.19
N HIS A 223 -5.76 3.51 1.71
CA HIS A 223 -5.90 3.25 0.27
C HIS A 223 -6.53 4.45 -0.45
N PRO A 224 -6.06 4.88 -1.63
CA PRO A 224 -6.64 6.01 -2.35
C PRO A 224 -8.13 5.89 -2.62
N ALA A 225 -8.64 4.68 -2.92
CA ALA A 225 -10.07 4.45 -3.09
C ALA A 225 -10.89 4.71 -1.81
N TYR A 226 -10.32 4.48 -0.62
CA TYR A 226 -10.93 4.86 0.65
C TYR A 226 -10.94 6.38 0.82
N LEU A 227 -9.84 7.06 0.50
CA LEU A 227 -9.71 8.52 0.61
C LEU A 227 -10.67 9.30 -0.31
N LEU A 228 -11.08 8.70 -1.43
CA LEU A 228 -12.14 9.26 -2.29
C LEU A 228 -13.50 9.27 -1.58
N ARG A 229 -13.78 8.27 -0.74
CA ARG A 229 -15.04 8.16 0.01
C ARG A 229 -14.99 8.88 1.37
N SER A 230 -13.78 9.03 1.93
CA SER A 230 -13.53 9.62 3.26
C SER A 230 -12.49 10.75 3.16
N PRO A 231 -12.88 11.92 2.59
CA PRO A 231 -11.95 13.03 2.36
C PRO A 231 -11.28 13.58 3.63
N ALA A 232 -11.91 13.45 4.79
CA ALA A 232 -11.36 13.88 6.08
C ALA A 232 -10.05 13.16 6.47
N ASP A 233 -9.86 11.92 6.01
CA ASP A 233 -8.67 11.15 6.29
C ASP A 233 -7.48 11.47 5.36
N LYS A 234 -7.64 12.35 4.37
CA LYS A 234 -6.54 12.80 3.49
C LYS A 234 -5.44 13.51 4.27
N ALA A 235 -5.79 14.25 5.33
CA ALA A 235 -4.80 14.89 6.20
C ALA A 235 -3.89 13.85 6.89
N ARG A 236 -4.49 12.75 7.37
CA ARG A 236 -3.74 11.63 7.97
C ARG A 236 -2.87 10.91 6.94
N ALA A 237 -3.39 10.69 5.73
CA ALA A 237 -2.58 10.11 4.65
C ALA A 237 -1.39 11.01 4.28
N TRP A 238 -1.56 12.33 4.34
CA TRP A 238 -0.48 13.29 4.15
C TRP A 238 0.60 13.17 5.24
N GLU A 239 0.21 13.04 6.51
CA GLU A 239 1.15 12.78 7.61
C GLU A 239 1.98 11.52 7.37
N ASP A 240 1.35 10.44 6.89
CA ASP A 240 2.03 9.17 6.57
C ASP A 240 3.03 9.35 5.41
N LEU A 241 2.68 10.12 4.38
CA LEU A 241 3.57 10.41 3.27
C LEU A 241 4.77 11.27 3.70
N CYS A 242 4.57 12.24 4.58
CA CYS A 242 5.65 13.03 5.16
C CYS A 242 6.59 12.14 5.98
N LEU A 243 6.03 11.28 6.85
CA LEU A 243 6.82 10.32 7.62
C LEU A 243 7.67 9.42 6.70
N ALA A 244 7.09 8.91 5.62
CA ALA A 244 7.82 8.08 4.67
C ALA A 244 8.94 8.87 3.96
N ALA A 245 8.72 10.14 3.62
CA ALA A 245 9.72 11.00 3.01
C ALA A 245 10.88 11.29 3.97
N ASP A 246 10.58 11.52 5.25
CA ASP A 246 11.59 11.76 6.29
C ASP A 246 12.49 10.53 6.48
N VAL A 247 11.93 9.31 6.47
CA VAL A 247 12.68 8.05 6.55
C VAL A 247 13.67 7.91 5.41
N VAL A 248 13.25 8.20 4.17
CA VAL A 248 14.15 8.10 3.00
C VAL A 248 15.25 9.15 3.08
N ALA A 249 14.93 10.39 3.47
CA ALA A 249 15.90 11.45 3.60
C ALA A 249 16.96 11.17 4.67
N GLN A 250 16.58 10.57 5.80
CA GLN A 250 17.51 10.16 6.86
C GLN A 250 18.46 9.07 6.37
N GLY A 251 17.98 8.02 5.71
CA GLY A 251 18.82 6.96 5.15
C GLY A 251 19.79 7.45 4.08
N GLU A 252 19.46 8.52 3.34
CA GLU A 252 20.37 9.16 2.38
C GLU A 252 21.49 9.97 3.07
N MET A 253 21.23 10.55 4.22
CA MET A 253 22.25 11.26 5.00
C MET A 253 23.24 10.29 5.65
N GLU A 254 22.74 9.19 6.22
CA GLU A 254 23.59 8.14 6.83
C GLU A 254 24.50 7.50 5.79
N GLY A 255 23.97 7.11 4.62
CA GLY A 255 24.76 6.51 3.53
C GLY A 255 25.79 7.46 2.90
N ARG A 256 25.68 8.80 3.10
CA ARG A 256 26.69 9.76 2.66
C ARG A 256 27.81 9.97 3.67
N ALA A 257 27.56 9.71 4.95
CA ALA A 257 28.55 9.83 6.01
C ALA A 257 29.58 8.67 5.99
N ASP A 258 29.21 7.53 5.40
CA ASP A 258 30.04 6.32 5.33
C ASP A 258 30.93 6.23 4.06
N VAL A 259 30.96 7.26 3.20
CA VAL A 259 31.86 7.32 2.02
C VAL A 259 33.11 8.11 2.43
N PRO A 260 34.29 7.44 2.54
CA PRO A 260 35.55 8.08 2.92
C PRO A 260 36.08 9.03 1.84
#